data_5979bca950cb78c9872f977a5ac04e24
#
_entry.id   5979bca950cb78c9872f977a5ac04e24
#
_cell.length_a   1.000
_cell.length_b   1.000
_cell.length_c   1.000
_cell.angle_alpha   90.00
_cell.angle_beta   90.00
_cell.angle_gamma   90.00
#
_symmetry.space_group_name_H-M   'P 1'
#
loop_
_entity.id
_entity.type
_entity.pdbx_description
1 polymer ?
#
loop_
_entity_poly.entity_id
_entity_poly.type
_entity_poly.pdbx_seq_one_letter_code
_entity_poly.pdbx_strand_id
1 'polypeptide(L)'
;MNKIRNMNDTESENLKFVVLHINDTQVRLLEKFFEKIGIYYYTVENNVKRAIDKSIKHQQTKVWPGSDALVTLPLGDQKIDEFLIKLKTFRMVLPKGLFLSVGIIPFERVIRSMYEEDIPVDEELMEELQNDKDYNIGCLSNSVDKKV
;
A
#
# COMPACT_ATOMS: atom_id res chain seq x y z
N MET A 1 -5.29 30.69 -6.40
CA MET A 1 -5.20 30.13 -5.04
C MET A 1 -5.79 28.74 -5.05
N ASN A 2 -4.97 27.72 -5.14
CA ASN A 2 -5.42 26.35 -5.03
C ASN A 2 -5.76 26.06 -3.56
N LYS A 3 -7.05 25.99 -3.26
CA LYS A 3 -7.52 25.37 -2.02
C LYS A 3 -7.06 23.92 -2.04
N ILE A 4 -6.07 23.59 -1.22
CA ILE A 4 -5.83 22.23 -0.80
C ILE A 4 -7.15 21.83 -0.11
N ARG A 5 -7.96 21.03 -0.79
CA ARG A 5 -9.14 20.42 -0.18
C ARG A 5 -8.63 19.58 0.98
N ASN A 6 -9.00 19.98 2.17
CA ASN A 6 -8.87 19.13 3.33
C ASN A 6 -9.60 17.81 3.03
N MET A 7 -8.83 16.76 2.84
CA MET A 7 -9.35 15.39 2.65
C MET A 7 -9.95 14.80 3.94
N ASN A 8 -10.22 15.64 4.94
CA ASN A 8 -10.57 15.20 6.28
C ASN A 8 -12.06 15.01 6.55
N ASP A 9 -12.92 15.37 5.61
CA ASP A 9 -14.36 15.27 5.86
C ASP A 9 -15.00 14.32 4.86
N THR A 10 -15.43 13.17 5.28
CA THR A 10 -16.37 12.21 4.66
C THR A 10 -15.84 10.96 3.95
N GLU A 11 -14.52 10.74 3.78
CA GLU A 11 -14.03 9.53 3.10
C GLU A 11 -13.54 8.40 4.01
N SER A 12 -13.63 8.53 5.33
CA SER A 12 -13.17 7.51 6.27
C SER A 12 -14.13 6.31 6.40
N GLU A 13 -15.35 6.44 5.92
CA GLU A 13 -16.39 5.51 6.34
C GLU A 13 -16.42 4.18 5.60
N ASN A 14 -15.82 3.98 4.43
CA ASN A 14 -15.86 2.71 3.74
C ASN A 14 -14.63 2.46 2.85
N LEU A 15 -13.45 2.53 3.43
CA LEU A 15 -12.24 2.09 2.72
C LEU A 15 -12.14 0.57 2.72
N LYS A 16 -11.71 0.03 1.59
CA LYS A 16 -11.32 -1.37 1.42
C LYS A 16 -9.82 -1.46 1.19
N PHE A 17 -9.23 -2.52 1.69
CA PHE A 17 -7.84 -2.87 1.42
C PHE A 17 -7.80 -3.83 0.23
N VAL A 18 -7.28 -3.36 -0.88
CA VAL A 18 -7.11 -4.17 -2.07
C VAL A 18 -5.73 -4.81 -2.03
N VAL A 19 -5.68 -6.11 -2.21
CA VAL A 19 -4.46 -6.91 -2.22
C VAL A 19 -4.37 -7.64 -3.56
N LEU A 20 -3.35 -7.31 -4.34
CA LEU A 20 -3.08 -7.94 -5.64
C LEU A 20 -1.89 -8.88 -5.52
N HIS A 21 -2.01 -10.08 -6.10
CA HIS A 21 -0.87 -10.93 -6.42
C HIS A 21 -0.64 -10.92 -7.92
N ILE A 22 0.56 -10.61 -8.34
CA ILE A 22 0.96 -10.59 -9.74
C ILE A 22 2.40 -11.10 -9.87
N ASN A 23 2.74 -11.63 -11.02
CA ASN A 23 4.14 -11.96 -11.34
C ASN A 23 4.98 -10.66 -11.32
N ASP A 24 6.15 -10.69 -10.71
CA ASP A 24 6.99 -9.51 -10.53
C ASP A 24 7.46 -8.90 -11.87
N THR A 25 7.57 -9.70 -12.92
CA THR A 25 7.90 -9.20 -14.26
C THR A 25 6.83 -8.28 -14.84
N GLN A 26 5.61 -8.32 -14.33
CA GLN A 26 4.48 -7.53 -14.79
C GLN A 26 4.20 -6.29 -13.91
N VAL A 27 4.92 -6.10 -12.83
CA VAL A 27 4.70 -4.96 -11.91
C VAL A 27 4.82 -3.63 -12.63
N ARG A 28 5.81 -3.47 -13.51
CA ARG A 28 5.97 -2.24 -14.28
C ARG A 28 4.77 -1.91 -15.17
N LEU A 29 4.14 -2.92 -15.76
CA LEU A 29 2.92 -2.73 -16.55
C LEU A 29 1.72 -2.39 -15.66
N LEU A 30 1.64 -2.98 -14.48
CA LEU A 30 0.61 -2.67 -13.49
C LEU A 30 0.73 -1.21 -13.03
N GLU A 31 1.94 -0.75 -12.74
CA GLU A 31 2.19 0.65 -12.33
C GLU A 31 1.77 1.64 -13.43
N LYS A 32 2.12 1.38 -14.68
CA LYS A 32 1.64 2.18 -15.83
C LYS A 32 0.12 2.15 -15.99
N PHE A 33 -0.50 1.01 -15.71
CA PHE A 33 -1.94 0.88 -15.70
C PHE A 33 -2.56 1.71 -14.58
N PHE A 34 -1.98 1.71 -13.39
CA PHE A 34 -2.44 2.53 -12.27
C PHE A 34 -2.37 4.03 -12.59
N GLU A 35 -1.28 4.49 -13.17
CA GLU A 35 -1.17 5.88 -13.65
C GLU A 35 -2.29 6.23 -14.62
N LYS A 36 -2.58 5.33 -15.56
CA LYS A 36 -3.62 5.52 -16.58
C LYS A 36 -5.02 5.64 -16.00
N ILE A 37 -5.31 4.96 -14.88
CA ILE A 37 -6.61 5.01 -14.22
C ILE A 37 -6.64 5.95 -13.01
N GLY A 38 -5.55 6.71 -12.78
CA GLY A 38 -5.48 7.74 -11.74
C GLY A 38 -5.24 7.20 -10.33
N ILE A 39 -4.58 6.06 -10.20
CA ILE A 39 -4.15 5.49 -8.92
C ILE A 39 -2.69 5.80 -8.68
N TYR A 40 -2.38 6.58 -7.64
CA TYR A 40 -1.03 7.02 -7.28
C TYR A 40 -0.61 6.62 -5.87
N TYR A 41 -1.49 6.00 -5.11
CA TYR A 41 -1.24 5.58 -3.74
C TYR A 41 -1.35 4.06 -3.62
N TYR A 42 -0.22 3.39 -3.59
CA TYR A 42 -0.11 1.94 -3.45
C TYR A 42 1.28 1.54 -2.92
N THR A 43 1.40 0.33 -2.42
CA THR A 43 2.65 -0.26 -1.98
C THR A 43 2.95 -1.50 -2.82
N VAL A 44 4.19 -1.66 -3.23
CA VAL A 44 4.68 -2.84 -3.96
C VAL A 44 5.69 -3.57 -3.10
N GLU A 45 5.47 -4.85 -2.89
CA GLU A 45 6.40 -5.76 -2.24
C GLU A 45 6.83 -6.82 -3.26
N ASN A 46 8.09 -6.78 -3.66
CA ASN A 46 8.66 -7.68 -4.65
C ASN A 46 9.24 -8.94 -4.01
N ASN A 47 9.58 -9.92 -4.85
CA ASN A 47 10.24 -11.16 -4.45
C ASN A 47 9.44 -12.02 -3.46
N VAL A 48 8.13 -12.02 -3.61
CA VAL A 48 7.22 -12.85 -2.82
C VAL A 48 7.23 -14.27 -3.34
N LYS A 49 7.46 -15.23 -2.47
CA LYS A 49 7.33 -16.65 -2.80
C LYS A 49 5.88 -17.06 -2.74
N ARG A 50 5.43 -17.78 -3.76
CA ARG A 50 4.06 -18.27 -3.83
C ARG A 50 4.04 -19.76 -4.14
N ALA A 51 3.13 -20.48 -3.49
CA ALA A 51 2.72 -21.82 -3.87
C ALA A 51 1.22 -21.82 -4.15
N ILE A 52 0.81 -22.25 -5.34
CA ILE A 52 -0.60 -22.31 -5.74
C ILE A 52 -1.17 -23.69 -5.41
N ASP A 53 -0.40 -24.72 -5.72
CA ASP A 53 -0.68 -26.10 -5.35
C ASP A 53 0.63 -26.89 -5.15
N LYS A 54 0.55 -28.20 -5.01
CA LYS A 54 1.74 -29.06 -4.85
C LYS A 54 2.69 -29.02 -6.05
N SER A 55 2.21 -28.67 -7.24
CA SER A 55 2.95 -28.71 -8.50
C SER A 55 3.46 -27.33 -8.95
N ILE A 56 2.84 -26.24 -8.50
CA ILE A 56 3.16 -24.89 -8.97
C ILE A 56 3.66 -24.04 -7.80
N LYS A 57 4.98 -23.79 -7.80
CA LYS A 57 5.65 -22.98 -6.78
C LYS A 57 6.59 -21.98 -7.44
N HIS A 58 6.39 -20.71 -7.18
CA HIS A 58 7.32 -19.63 -7.54
C HIS A 58 8.21 -19.30 -6.34
N GLN A 59 9.39 -19.90 -6.29
CA GLN A 59 10.28 -19.84 -5.11
C GLN A 59 11.70 -19.35 -5.44
N GLN A 60 11.90 -18.70 -6.58
CA GLN A 60 13.22 -18.18 -7.00
C GLN A 60 14.31 -19.25 -7.08
N THR A 61 13.97 -20.47 -7.45
CA THR A 61 14.93 -21.56 -7.63
C THR A 61 15.24 -21.79 -9.10
N LYS A 62 16.31 -22.55 -9.42
CA LYS A 62 16.63 -22.91 -10.80
C LYS A 62 15.52 -23.73 -11.49
N VAL A 63 14.76 -24.51 -10.74
CA VAL A 63 13.67 -25.34 -11.23
C VAL A 63 12.36 -24.54 -11.36
N TRP A 64 12.19 -23.57 -10.48
CA TRP A 64 11.03 -22.68 -10.41
C TRP A 64 11.49 -21.23 -10.42
N PRO A 65 12.00 -20.74 -11.56
CA PRO A 65 12.47 -19.37 -11.67
C PRO A 65 11.30 -18.40 -11.61
N GLY A 66 11.59 -17.23 -11.07
CA GLY A 66 10.64 -16.14 -10.92
C GLY A 66 10.08 -16.01 -9.51
N SER A 67 9.53 -14.86 -9.28
CA SER A 67 8.88 -14.46 -8.05
C SER A 67 7.61 -13.70 -8.38
N ASP A 68 6.79 -13.55 -7.37
CA ASP A 68 5.61 -12.72 -7.44
C ASP A 68 5.84 -11.40 -6.70
N ALA A 69 4.95 -10.48 -6.94
CA ALA A 69 4.81 -9.24 -6.18
C ALA A 69 3.44 -9.21 -5.50
N LEU A 70 3.42 -8.62 -4.34
CA LEU A 70 2.22 -8.24 -3.61
C LEU A 70 2.04 -6.74 -3.76
N VAL A 71 0.89 -6.32 -4.25
CA VAL A 71 0.56 -4.90 -4.39
C VAL A 71 -0.67 -4.60 -3.57
N THR A 72 -0.56 -3.61 -2.71
CA THR A 72 -1.64 -3.24 -1.80
C THR A 72 -2.00 -1.77 -1.96
N LEU A 73 -3.28 -1.47 -1.89
CA LEU A 73 -3.78 -0.10 -1.93
C LEU A 73 -5.10 0.04 -1.16
N PRO A 74 -5.32 1.17 -0.52
CA PRO A 74 -6.65 1.51 -0.02
C PRO A 74 -7.52 2.05 -1.16
N LEU A 75 -8.78 1.69 -1.19
CA LEU A 75 -9.74 2.15 -2.18
C LEU A 75 -11.11 2.31 -1.54
N GLY A 76 -11.81 3.41 -1.88
CA GLY A 76 -13.17 3.63 -1.42
C GLY A 76 -14.12 2.53 -1.91
N ASP A 77 -15.05 2.12 -1.07
CA ASP A 77 -16.00 1.05 -1.38
C ASP A 77 -16.77 1.30 -2.69
N GLN A 78 -17.20 2.53 -2.92
CA GLN A 78 -17.90 2.92 -4.14
C GLN A 78 -17.06 2.85 -5.42
N LYS A 79 -15.75 2.74 -5.31
CA LYS A 79 -14.82 2.64 -6.46
C LYS A 79 -14.40 1.19 -6.77
N ILE A 80 -14.75 0.24 -5.92
CA ILE A 80 -14.32 -1.15 -6.05
C ILE A 80 -14.81 -1.78 -7.35
N ASP A 81 -16.09 -1.68 -7.66
CA ASP A 81 -16.66 -2.33 -8.84
C ASP A 81 -16.05 -1.78 -10.14
N GLU A 82 -15.90 -0.47 -10.25
CA GLU A 82 -15.22 0.17 -11.38
C GLU A 82 -13.75 -0.28 -11.49
N PHE A 83 -13.06 -0.34 -10.36
CA PHE A 83 -11.68 -0.82 -10.30
C PHE A 83 -11.57 -2.27 -10.77
N LEU A 84 -12.46 -3.15 -10.34
CA LEU A 84 -12.45 -4.56 -10.75
C LEU A 84 -12.69 -4.73 -12.26
N ILE A 85 -13.58 -3.91 -12.86
CA ILE A 85 -13.80 -3.90 -14.30
C ILE A 85 -12.50 -3.48 -15.03
N LYS A 86 -11.86 -2.42 -14.59
CA LYS A 86 -10.58 -1.95 -15.16
C LYS A 86 -9.46 -2.96 -14.96
N LEU A 87 -9.37 -3.59 -13.79
CA LEU A 87 -8.37 -4.62 -13.50
C LEU A 87 -8.58 -5.87 -14.37
N LYS A 88 -9.82 -6.29 -14.57
CA LYS A 88 -10.15 -7.37 -15.50
C LYS A 88 -9.71 -7.04 -16.93
N THR A 89 -9.95 -5.81 -17.36
CA THR A 89 -9.53 -5.34 -18.69
C THR A 89 -8.00 -5.39 -18.82
N PHE A 90 -7.28 -4.91 -17.84
CA PHE A 90 -5.82 -5.03 -17.76
C PHE A 90 -5.37 -6.49 -17.85
N ARG A 91 -5.98 -7.40 -17.10
CA ARG A 91 -5.66 -8.83 -17.12
C ARG A 91 -5.83 -9.44 -18.51
N MET A 92 -6.83 -9.02 -19.26
CA MET A 92 -7.13 -9.59 -20.60
C MET A 92 -6.09 -9.21 -21.66
N VAL A 93 -5.30 -8.15 -21.46
CA VAL A 93 -4.20 -7.79 -22.36
C VAL A 93 -2.87 -8.44 -22.01
N LEU A 94 -2.79 -9.09 -20.86
CA LEU A 94 -1.61 -9.86 -20.45
C LEU A 94 -1.64 -11.28 -21.07
N PRO A 95 -0.47 -11.93 -21.25
CA PRO A 95 -0.40 -13.31 -21.68
C PRO A 95 -1.23 -14.26 -20.80
N LYS A 96 -1.86 -15.25 -21.41
CA LYS A 96 -2.80 -16.16 -20.72
C LYS A 96 -2.20 -16.91 -19.53
N GLY A 97 -0.91 -17.25 -19.59
CA GLY A 97 -0.22 -18.00 -18.55
C GLY A 97 0.15 -17.20 -17.31
N LEU A 98 -0.05 -15.89 -17.32
CA LEU A 98 0.28 -15.03 -16.18
C LEU A 98 -0.85 -15.03 -15.14
N PHE A 99 -0.43 -15.02 -13.89
CA PHE A 99 -1.33 -15.02 -12.75
C PHE A 99 -1.56 -13.58 -12.25
N LEU A 100 -2.80 -13.25 -12.04
CA LEU A 100 -3.24 -12.03 -11.35
C LEU A 100 -4.44 -12.37 -10.48
N SER A 101 -4.31 -12.21 -9.20
CA SER A 101 -5.42 -12.35 -8.25
C SER A 101 -5.64 -11.07 -7.46
N VAL A 102 -6.84 -10.91 -6.95
CA VAL A 102 -7.23 -9.77 -6.13
C VAL A 102 -8.04 -10.23 -4.92
N GLY A 103 -7.69 -9.70 -3.76
CA GLY A 103 -8.48 -9.80 -2.54
C GLY A 103 -8.97 -8.42 -2.14
N ILE A 104 -10.19 -8.35 -1.66
CA ILE A 104 -10.80 -7.13 -1.13
C ILE A 104 -11.12 -7.37 0.34
N ILE A 105 -10.50 -6.57 1.20
CA ILE A 105 -10.64 -6.72 2.66
C ILE A 105 -11.22 -5.44 3.23
N PRO A 106 -12.32 -5.49 3.99
CA PRO A 106 -12.81 -4.31 4.67
C PRO A 106 -11.84 -3.86 5.75
N PHE A 107 -11.56 -2.56 5.82
CA PHE A 107 -10.91 -1.98 6.97
C PHE A 107 -11.93 -1.78 8.10
N GLU A 108 -11.57 -2.18 9.29
CA GLU A 108 -12.31 -1.78 10.48
C GLU A 108 -12.05 -0.32 10.83
N ARG A 109 -10.78 0.08 10.76
CA ARG A 109 -10.34 1.45 11.01
C ARG A 109 -9.06 1.73 10.22
N VAL A 110 -8.93 2.95 9.71
CA VAL A 110 -7.71 3.42 9.02
C VAL A 110 -7.22 4.69 9.69
N ILE A 111 -5.96 4.68 10.09
CA ILE A 111 -5.25 5.84 10.62
C ILE A 111 -4.09 6.13 9.67
N ARG A 112 -4.21 7.20 8.90
CA ARG A 112 -3.22 7.55 7.86
C ARG A 112 -1.95 8.18 8.43
N SER A 113 -2.10 8.91 9.53
CA SER A 113 -1.00 9.55 10.21
C SER A 113 -1.23 9.51 11.72
N MET A 114 -0.43 8.74 12.42
CA MET A 114 -0.53 8.64 13.89
C MET A 114 -0.24 9.96 14.59
N TYR A 115 0.54 10.84 13.97
CA TYR A 115 0.85 12.15 14.55
C TYR A 115 -0.34 13.12 14.53
N GLU A 116 -1.17 13.04 13.50
CA GLU A 116 -2.30 13.95 13.29
C GLU A 116 -3.61 13.43 13.88
N GLU A 117 -3.63 12.18 14.29
CA GLU A 117 -4.85 11.54 14.81
C GLU A 117 -5.14 12.00 16.23
N ASP A 118 -6.41 12.28 16.51
CA ASP A 118 -6.88 12.67 17.86
C ASP A 118 -7.02 11.42 18.76
N ILE A 119 -5.88 10.80 19.03
CA ILE A 119 -5.74 9.66 19.95
C ILE A 119 -4.94 10.16 21.15
N PRO A 120 -5.41 9.94 22.39
CA PRO A 120 -4.65 10.30 23.57
C PRO A 120 -3.27 9.67 23.62
N VAL A 121 -2.29 10.41 24.07
CA VAL A 121 -0.94 9.89 24.28
C VAL A 121 -0.79 9.36 25.71
N ASP A 122 0.07 8.38 25.88
CA ASP A 122 0.55 7.93 27.17
C ASP A 122 1.72 8.81 27.61
N GLU A 123 1.45 9.74 28.51
CA GLU A 123 2.41 10.74 28.97
C GLU A 123 3.63 10.10 29.67
N GLU A 124 3.41 9.05 30.45
CA GLU A 124 4.48 8.36 31.19
C GLU A 124 5.42 7.65 30.22
N LEU A 125 4.86 6.91 29.27
CA LEU A 125 5.64 6.25 28.21
C LEU A 125 6.37 7.27 27.32
N MET A 126 5.72 8.37 26.98
CA MET A 126 6.34 9.42 26.17
C MET A 126 7.55 10.03 26.87
N GLU A 127 7.49 10.30 28.17
CA GLU A 127 8.61 10.80 28.97
C GLU A 127 9.76 9.78 29.03
N GLU A 128 9.42 8.50 29.22
CA GLU A 128 10.40 7.41 29.20
C GLU A 128 11.15 7.35 27.86
N LEU A 129 10.43 7.36 26.74
CA LEU A 129 11.03 7.31 25.39
C LEU A 129 11.88 8.55 25.09
N GLN A 130 11.44 9.76 25.52
CA GLN A 130 12.22 10.98 25.32
C GLN A 130 13.55 10.98 26.09
N ASN A 131 13.62 10.30 27.21
CA ASN A 131 14.83 10.18 28.02
C ASN A 131 15.76 9.06 27.52
N ASP A 132 15.29 8.18 26.66
CA ASP A 132 16.09 7.12 26.08
C ASP A 132 16.94 7.67 24.91
N LYS A 133 18.24 7.36 24.96
CA LYS A 133 19.23 7.84 23.98
C LYS A 133 18.94 7.33 22.55
N ASP A 134 18.34 6.16 22.43
CA ASP A 134 18.05 5.57 21.13
C ASP A 134 16.95 6.31 20.37
N TYR A 135 16.08 7.06 21.09
CA TYR A 135 15.00 7.87 20.52
C TYR A 135 15.35 9.35 20.33
N ASN A 136 16.52 9.79 20.79
CA ASN A 136 16.95 11.19 20.72
C ASN A 136 17.39 11.67 19.31
N ILE A 137 17.42 10.79 18.32
CA ILE A 137 17.84 11.11 16.95
C ILE A 137 16.90 12.13 16.27
N GLY A 138 15.61 12.15 16.66
CA GLY A 138 14.63 13.07 16.12
C GLY A 138 14.71 14.52 16.63
N CYS A 139 15.32 14.74 17.79
CA CYS A 139 15.43 16.10 18.37
C CYS A 139 16.50 16.97 17.71
N LEU A 140 17.44 16.39 16.97
CA LEU A 140 18.49 17.13 16.27
C LEU A 140 18.03 17.76 14.95
N SER A 141 16.93 17.31 14.38
CA SER A 141 16.40 17.86 13.11
C SER A 141 15.50 19.09 13.30
N ASN A 142 14.97 19.31 14.49
CA ASN A 142 14.08 20.45 14.76
C ASN A 142 14.80 21.71 15.25
N SER A 143 16.13 21.68 15.40
CA SER A 143 16.90 22.84 15.86
C SER A 143 17.48 23.72 14.73
N VAL A 144 17.24 23.38 13.46
CA VAL A 144 17.81 24.09 12.30
C VAL A 144 16.86 25.15 11.72
N ASP A 145 15.58 25.14 12.04
CA ASP A 145 14.60 26.07 11.46
C ASP A 145 14.23 27.27 12.34
N LYS A 146 15.09 27.65 13.32
CA LYS A 146 14.94 28.91 14.04
C LYS A 146 16.14 29.83 13.83
N LYS A 147 16.41 30.20 12.58
CA LYS A 147 17.18 31.37 12.23
C LYS A 147 16.72 31.92 10.88
N VAL A 148 15.68 32.66 10.92
CA VAL A 148 15.52 33.89 10.15
C VAL A 148 14.67 34.85 10.98
#